data_f04891335d4f4dacca2318937c1fb8e8
#
_entry.id   f04891335d4f4dacca2318937c1fb8e8
#
_cell.length_a   1.000
_cell.length_b   1.000
_cell.length_c   1.000
_cell.angle_alpha   90.00
_cell.angle_beta   90.00
_cell.angle_gamma   90.00
#
_symmetry.space_group_name_H-M   'P 1'
#
loop_
_entity.id
_entity.type
_entity.pdbx_description
1 polymer ?
#
loop_
_entity_poly.entity_id
_entity_poly.type
_entity_poly.pdbx_seq_one_letter_code
_entity_poly.pdbx_strand_id
1 'polypeptide(L)'
;MVELLVIIAVICILASLLLPAVAGSISRARQIACCGNINQIGRCVTLYSSDNQGCIPNIQPGMEQSSIPILRLPNGTFIALGRLLNSYTADVRIFGCPGSPGYEGDKIAENLLRTPMLWSAYLYRSCSSGFAERLADPANVDKALAADFACITASGEQFAPHDYMYSTILYSDCHTEIRRNSRTPFELYTVQAARHGELIPDCSSVWKNTDK
;
A
#
# COMPACT_ATOMS: atom_id res chain seq x y z
N MET A 1 -50.55 -14.43 13.95
CA MET A 1 -49.31 -15.23 14.10
C MET A 1 -48.74 -15.64 12.74
N VAL A 2 -49.51 -16.23 11.84
CA VAL A 2 -49.05 -16.67 10.50
C VAL A 2 -48.57 -15.46 9.65
N GLU A 3 -49.24 -14.33 9.71
CA GLU A 3 -48.91 -13.13 8.95
C GLU A 3 -47.51 -12.57 9.30
N LEU A 4 -47.14 -12.56 10.60
CA LEU A 4 -45.83 -12.16 11.04
C LEU A 4 -44.74 -13.12 10.52
N LEU A 5 -45.04 -14.41 10.52
CA LEU A 5 -44.12 -15.45 10.07
C LEU A 5 -43.84 -15.36 8.57
N VAL A 6 -44.84 -15.00 7.76
CA VAL A 6 -44.68 -14.78 6.31
C VAL A 6 -43.82 -13.54 6.05
N ILE A 7 -44.02 -12.44 6.80
CA ILE A 7 -43.25 -11.23 6.63
C ILE A 7 -41.76 -11.47 6.89
N ILE A 8 -41.42 -12.12 8.00
CA ILE A 8 -40.03 -12.43 8.31
C ILE A 8 -39.41 -13.40 7.29
N ALA A 9 -40.15 -14.37 6.79
CA ALA A 9 -39.66 -15.26 5.75
C ALA A 9 -39.30 -14.52 4.46
N VAL A 10 -40.14 -13.57 4.01
CA VAL A 10 -39.87 -12.75 2.83
C VAL A 10 -38.64 -11.87 3.04
N ILE A 11 -38.51 -11.21 4.21
CA ILE A 11 -37.32 -10.40 4.52
C ILE A 11 -36.07 -11.25 4.51
N CYS A 12 -36.08 -12.46 5.09
CA CYS A 12 -34.95 -13.38 5.08
C CYS A 12 -34.53 -13.79 3.66
N ILE A 13 -35.50 -14.06 2.77
CA ILE A 13 -35.20 -14.39 1.38
C ILE A 13 -34.56 -13.19 0.67
N LEU A 14 -35.13 -12.00 0.80
CA LEU A 14 -34.57 -10.79 0.18
C LEU A 14 -33.16 -10.48 0.72
N ALA A 15 -32.97 -10.56 2.03
CA ALA A 15 -31.66 -10.33 2.66
C ALA A 15 -30.62 -11.35 2.18
N SER A 16 -30.98 -12.63 2.03
CA SER A 16 -30.05 -13.67 1.56
C SER A 16 -29.53 -13.44 0.14
N LEU A 17 -30.33 -12.81 -0.72
CA LEU A 17 -29.92 -12.46 -2.09
C LEU A 17 -29.07 -11.19 -2.15
N LEU A 18 -29.29 -10.23 -1.21
CA LEU A 18 -28.58 -8.96 -1.17
C LEU A 18 -27.19 -9.08 -0.56
N LEU A 19 -27.00 -9.91 0.47
CA LEU A 19 -25.72 -10.03 1.20
C LEU A 19 -24.52 -10.30 0.30
N PRO A 20 -24.51 -11.28 -0.63
CA PRO A 20 -23.35 -11.52 -1.50
C PRO A 20 -23.08 -10.38 -2.46
N ALA A 21 -24.10 -9.70 -2.98
CA ALA A 21 -23.95 -8.56 -3.88
C ALA A 21 -23.33 -7.34 -3.17
N VAL A 22 -23.75 -7.08 -1.92
CA VAL A 22 -23.24 -5.99 -1.08
C VAL A 22 -21.77 -6.25 -0.72
N ALA A 23 -21.40 -7.47 -0.33
CA ALA A 23 -20.03 -7.84 0.00
C ALA A 23 -19.07 -7.59 -1.17
N GLY A 24 -19.45 -7.99 -2.38
CA GLY A 24 -18.67 -7.73 -3.60
C GLY A 24 -18.51 -6.24 -3.91
N SER A 25 -19.56 -5.46 -3.70
CA SER A 25 -19.56 -4.01 -3.93
C SER A 25 -18.63 -3.29 -2.92
N ILE A 26 -18.65 -3.69 -1.65
CA ILE A 26 -17.76 -3.14 -0.61
C ILE A 26 -16.29 -3.44 -0.93
N SER A 27 -15.97 -4.67 -1.34
CA SER A 27 -14.60 -5.03 -1.73
C SER A 27 -14.10 -4.16 -2.88
N ARG A 28 -14.93 -3.97 -3.90
CA ARG A 28 -14.60 -3.12 -5.04
C ARG A 28 -14.46 -1.64 -4.67
N ALA A 29 -15.30 -1.12 -3.79
CA ALA A 29 -15.19 0.24 -3.28
C ALA A 29 -13.87 0.46 -2.53
N ARG A 30 -13.45 -0.48 -1.69
CA ARG A 30 -12.14 -0.44 -1.00
C ARG A 30 -10.98 -0.43 -1.98
N GLN A 31 -11.05 -1.22 -3.04
CA GLN A 31 -10.04 -1.26 -4.08
C GLN A 31 -9.91 0.07 -4.83
N ILE A 32 -11.04 0.68 -5.21
CA ILE A 32 -11.06 2.01 -5.85
C ILE A 32 -10.50 3.08 -4.91
N ALA A 33 -10.85 3.04 -3.64
CA ALA A 33 -10.32 3.97 -2.64
C ALA A 33 -8.80 3.80 -2.46
N CYS A 34 -8.28 2.56 -2.45
CA CYS A 34 -6.85 2.30 -2.41
C CYS A 34 -6.13 2.86 -3.65
N CYS A 35 -6.72 2.67 -4.85
CA CYS A 35 -6.22 3.27 -6.08
C CYS A 35 -6.21 4.80 -6.01
N GLY A 36 -7.23 5.42 -5.42
CA GLY A 36 -7.28 6.86 -5.17
C GLY A 36 -6.17 7.34 -4.26
N ASN A 37 -5.88 6.62 -3.17
CA ASN A 37 -4.83 6.95 -2.23
C ASN A 37 -3.44 6.86 -2.89
N ILE A 38 -3.14 5.77 -3.57
CA ILE A 38 -1.83 5.60 -4.21
C ILE A 38 -1.62 6.60 -5.37
N ASN A 39 -2.69 7.00 -6.06
CA ASN A 39 -2.63 8.08 -7.05
C ASN A 39 -2.31 9.43 -6.41
N GLN A 40 -2.87 9.74 -5.24
CA GLN A 40 -2.50 10.94 -4.47
C GLN A 40 -1.03 10.91 -4.06
N ILE A 41 -0.51 9.75 -3.64
CA ILE A 41 0.92 9.56 -3.36
C ILE A 41 1.75 9.88 -4.62
N GLY A 42 1.36 9.38 -5.79
CA GLY A 42 2.04 9.66 -7.06
C GLY A 42 2.13 11.16 -7.36
N ARG A 43 1.04 11.90 -7.16
CA ARG A 43 1.03 13.37 -7.30
C ARG A 43 1.98 14.05 -6.31
N CYS A 44 2.00 13.61 -5.05
CA CYS A 44 2.93 14.13 -4.05
C CYS A 44 4.39 13.84 -4.40
N VAL A 45 4.69 12.66 -4.95
CA VAL A 45 6.04 12.31 -5.44
C VAL A 45 6.44 13.21 -6.60
N THR A 46 5.53 13.50 -7.54
CA THR A 46 5.80 14.43 -8.65
C THR A 46 6.12 15.84 -8.14
N LEU A 47 5.34 16.36 -7.20
CA LEU A 47 5.60 17.66 -6.58
C LEU A 47 6.95 17.67 -5.84
N TYR A 48 7.21 16.63 -5.03
CA TYR A 48 8.51 16.47 -4.38
C TYR A 48 9.66 16.47 -5.38
N SER A 49 9.53 15.69 -6.45
CA SER A 49 10.54 15.60 -7.51
C SER A 49 10.83 16.97 -8.17
N SER A 50 9.76 17.75 -8.43
CA SER A 50 9.90 19.11 -8.99
C SER A 50 10.73 20.04 -8.10
N ASP A 51 10.54 19.94 -6.78
CA ASP A 51 11.27 20.78 -5.81
C ASP A 51 12.66 20.24 -5.46
N ASN A 52 12.96 18.97 -5.77
CA ASN A 52 14.20 18.28 -5.42
C ASN A 52 15.00 17.82 -6.65
N GLN A 53 15.18 18.70 -7.64
CA GLN A 53 16.02 18.45 -8.82
C GLN A 53 15.65 17.21 -9.63
N GLY A 54 14.38 16.83 -9.61
CA GLY A 54 13.87 15.63 -10.26
C GLY A 54 13.99 14.35 -9.43
N CYS A 55 14.61 14.39 -8.24
CA CYS A 55 14.83 13.21 -7.42
C CYS A 55 13.54 12.73 -6.74
N ILE A 56 13.44 11.41 -6.55
CA ILE A 56 12.36 10.80 -5.76
C ILE A 56 12.66 10.87 -4.25
N PRO A 57 11.64 10.80 -3.38
CA PRO A 57 11.84 10.70 -1.94
C PRO A 57 12.71 9.48 -1.62
N ASN A 58 13.92 9.70 -1.10
CA ASN A 58 14.86 8.62 -0.83
C ASN A 58 14.97 8.31 0.66
N ILE A 59 15.57 7.18 0.96
CA ILE A 59 15.95 6.73 2.28
C ILE A 59 17.25 7.44 2.67
N GLN A 60 17.56 7.52 3.95
CA GLN A 60 18.82 8.09 4.40
C GLN A 60 20.04 7.30 3.83
N PRO A 61 21.15 7.98 3.49
CA PRO A 61 22.40 7.30 3.14
C PRO A 61 22.83 6.33 4.22
N GLY A 62 23.23 5.12 3.85
CA GLY A 62 23.59 4.05 4.77
C GLY A 62 22.45 3.07 5.10
N MET A 63 21.22 3.35 4.67
CA MET A 63 20.12 2.38 4.67
C MET A 63 19.96 1.82 3.25
N GLU A 64 20.82 0.91 2.87
CA GLU A 64 20.89 0.34 1.51
C GLU A 64 19.80 -0.69 1.23
N GLN A 65 18.56 -0.39 1.60
CA GLN A 65 17.47 -1.34 1.37
C GLN A 65 16.60 -1.01 0.19
N SER A 66 16.30 -2.06 -0.52
CA SER A 66 15.69 -2.01 -1.83
C SER A 66 14.24 -1.54 -1.85
N SER A 67 13.50 -1.68 -0.75
CA SER A 67 12.07 -1.34 -0.69
C SER A 67 11.60 -1.18 0.74
N ILE A 68 10.82 -0.13 1.02
CA ILE A 68 10.45 0.20 2.40
C ILE A 68 8.99 0.61 2.49
N PRO A 69 8.19 -0.02 3.37
CA PRO A 69 6.87 0.46 3.77
C PRO A 69 6.94 1.40 4.99
N ILE A 70 8.13 1.83 5.42
CA ILE A 70 8.32 2.67 6.61
C ILE A 70 8.21 4.14 6.21
N LEU A 71 7.39 4.89 6.94
CA LEU A 71 7.23 6.34 6.80
C LEU A 71 8.09 7.11 7.79
N ARG A 72 8.22 6.61 9.04
CA ARG A 72 8.97 7.26 10.12
C ARG A 72 9.74 6.24 10.93
N LEU A 73 11.00 6.57 11.20
CA LEU A 73 11.90 5.80 12.07
C LEU A 73 11.64 6.09 13.55
N PRO A 74 12.11 5.22 14.48
CA PRO A 74 11.95 5.42 15.92
C PRO A 74 12.57 6.73 16.45
N ASN A 75 13.58 7.27 15.77
CA ASN A 75 14.21 8.56 16.09
C ASN A 75 13.39 9.78 15.63
N GLY A 76 12.19 9.57 15.08
CA GLY A 76 11.30 10.62 14.58
C GLY A 76 11.57 11.06 13.13
N THR A 77 12.62 10.56 12.47
CA THR A 77 12.97 10.94 11.10
C THR A 77 11.99 10.33 10.11
N PHE A 78 11.40 11.18 9.25
CA PHE A 78 10.59 10.71 8.12
C PHE A 78 11.48 10.30 6.95
N ILE A 79 11.21 9.14 6.36
CA ILE A 79 11.98 8.55 5.26
C ILE A 79 11.07 8.10 4.13
N ALA A 80 11.63 7.88 2.95
CA ALA A 80 10.90 7.40 1.78
C ALA A 80 9.59 8.20 1.57
N LEU A 81 8.46 7.54 1.43
CA LEU A 81 7.15 8.20 1.30
C LEU A 81 6.80 9.11 2.51
N GLY A 82 7.38 8.87 3.67
CA GLY A 82 7.16 9.72 4.85
C GLY A 82 7.67 11.16 4.67
N ARG A 83 8.64 11.39 3.78
CA ARG A 83 9.13 12.74 3.43
C ARG A 83 8.08 13.61 2.74
N LEU A 84 7.02 13.01 2.25
CA LEU A 84 5.90 13.74 1.66
C LEU A 84 4.99 14.40 2.71
N LEU A 85 5.02 13.91 3.95
CA LEU A 85 4.22 14.45 5.04
C LEU A 85 4.64 15.89 5.38
N ASN A 86 3.64 16.69 5.72
CA ASN A 86 3.72 18.10 6.11
C ASN A 86 4.11 19.09 4.99
N SER A 87 4.81 18.66 3.95
CA SER A 87 5.21 19.55 2.85
C SER A 87 4.35 19.38 1.59
N TYR A 88 3.97 18.13 1.27
CA TYR A 88 3.23 17.78 0.05
C TYR A 88 1.85 17.20 0.33
N THR A 89 1.65 16.66 1.53
CA THR A 89 0.36 16.23 2.06
C THR A 89 0.29 16.44 3.56
N ALA A 90 -0.86 16.89 4.05
CA ALA A 90 -1.15 16.95 5.49
C ALA A 90 -1.88 15.68 5.96
N ASP A 91 -2.47 14.92 5.04
CA ASP A 91 -3.28 13.75 5.38
C ASP A 91 -2.45 12.46 5.32
N VAL A 92 -2.05 11.97 6.49
CA VAL A 92 -1.32 10.71 6.63
C VAL A 92 -2.14 9.49 6.22
N ARG A 93 -3.48 9.61 6.15
CA ARG A 93 -4.37 8.50 5.81
C ARG A 93 -4.22 8.01 4.38
N ILE A 94 -3.68 8.83 3.49
CA ILE A 94 -3.39 8.41 2.10
C ILE A 94 -2.37 7.28 2.02
N PHE A 95 -1.54 7.08 3.05
CA PHE A 95 -0.56 5.98 3.11
C PHE A 95 -1.18 4.66 3.59
N GLY A 96 -2.48 4.65 3.85
CA GLY A 96 -3.25 3.47 4.22
C GLY A 96 -4.08 2.91 3.06
N CYS A 97 -4.30 1.60 3.08
CA CYS A 97 -5.20 0.92 2.14
C CYS A 97 -6.44 0.41 2.89
N PRO A 98 -7.66 0.85 2.50
CA PRO A 98 -8.89 0.37 3.14
C PRO A 98 -9.14 -1.13 3.01
N GLY A 99 -8.45 -1.79 2.07
CA GLY A 99 -8.48 -3.23 1.88
C GLY A 99 -7.39 -4.00 2.64
N SER A 100 -6.54 -3.31 3.41
CA SER A 100 -5.43 -3.94 4.16
C SER A 100 -5.71 -3.87 5.66
N PRO A 101 -6.15 -4.97 6.30
CA PRO A 101 -6.44 -4.99 7.74
C PRO A 101 -5.22 -4.55 8.56
N GLY A 102 -5.44 -3.63 9.50
CA GLY A 102 -4.38 -3.08 10.36
C GLY A 102 -3.57 -1.93 9.75
N TYR A 103 -3.71 -1.67 8.45
CA TYR A 103 -3.05 -0.59 7.71
C TYR A 103 -4.05 0.34 7.01
N GLU A 104 -5.27 0.44 7.54
CA GLU A 104 -6.24 1.43 7.11
C GLU A 104 -5.76 2.85 7.45
N GLY A 105 -6.21 3.84 6.70
CA GLY A 105 -5.78 5.22 6.85
C GLY A 105 -5.96 5.78 8.26
N ASP A 106 -7.10 5.51 8.90
CA ASP A 106 -7.37 5.96 10.27
C ASP A 106 -6.44 5.28 11.29
N LYS A 107 -6.07 4.01 11.04
CA LYS A 107 -5.11 3.30 11.90
C LYS A 107 -3.70 3.88 11.77
N ILE A 108 -3.30 4.26 10.56
CA ILE A 108 -2.02 4.96 10.35
C ILE A 108 -2.03 6.33 11.02
N ALA A 109 -3.14 7.07 10.97
CA ALA A 109 -3.27 8.35 11.65
C ALA A 109 -3.19 8.20 13.19
N GLU A 110 -3.81 7.17 13.74
CA GLU A 110 -3.69 6.82 15.15
C GLU A 110 -2.24 6.50 15.54
N ASN A 111 -1.57 5.66 14.73
CA ASN A 111 -0.19 5.24 14.96
C ASN A 111 0.81 6.39 14.82
N LEU A 112 0.52 7.41 14.00
CA LEU A 112 1.36 8.62 13.91
C LEU A 112 1.55 9.29 15.28
N LEU A 113 0.54 9.24 16.15
CA LEU A 113 0.57 9.85 17.47
C LEU A 113 1.09 8.90 18.57
N ARG A 114 0.95 7.58 18.39
CA ARG A 114 1.15 6.59 19.45
C ARG A 114 2.42 5.77 19.31
N THR A 115 2.92 5.55 18.11
CA THR A 115 4.05 4.66 17.88
C THR A 115 5.30 5.43 17.44
N PRO A 116 6.49 5.04 17.89
CA PRO A 116 7.73 5.69 17.43
C PRO A 116 8.03 5.38 15.96
N MET A 117 7.66 4.20 15.48
CA MET A 117 7.80 3.79 14.07
C MET A 117 6.45 3.83 13.38
N LEU A 118 6.40 4.39 12.18
CA LEU A 118 5.19 4.49 11.36
C LEU A 118 5.36 3.71 10.07
N TRP A 119 4.35 2.90 9.75
CA TRP A 119 4.31 2.06 8.56
C TRP A 119 3.22 2.51 7.60
N SER A 120 3.45 2.27 6.30
CA SER A 120 2.50 2.43 5.21
C SER A 120 1.88 1.09 4.82
N ALA A 121 0.71 1.13 4.18
CA ALA A 121 0.15 -0.03 3.47
C ALA A 121 0.84 -0.28 2.12
N TYR A 122 1.73 0.60 1.70
CA TYR A 122 2.40 0.54 0.40
C TYR A 122 3.89 0.29 0.56
N LEU A 123 4.40 -0.69 -0.18
CA LEU A 123 5.81 -0.89 -0.39
C LEU A 123 6.30 0.17 -1.39
N TYR A 124 7.36 0.89 -1.03
CA TYR A 124 7.96 1.91 -1.87
C TYR A 124 9.34 1.48 -2.34
N ARG A 125 9.59 1.61 -3.64
CA ARG A 125 10.84 1.23 -4.28
C ARG A 125 11.86 2.36 -4.14
N SER A 126 13.02 2.04 -3.58
CA SER A 126 14.13 2.97 -3.46
C SER A 126 15.14 2.82 -4.61
N CYS A 127 16.10 3.73 -4.69
CA CYS A 127 17.13 3.71 -5.73
C CYS A 127 17.99 2.45 -5.72
N SER A 128 18.19 1.81 -4.56
CA SER A 128 18.96 0.56 -4.44
C SER A 128 18.29 -0.66 -5.08
N SER A 129 17.00 -0.59 -5.39
CA SER A 129 16.24 -1.68 -6.04
C SER A 129 16.17 -1.58 -7.57
N GLY A 130 17.11 -0.88 -8.17
CA GLY A 130 17.17 -0.72 -9.62
C GLY A 130 16.24 0.34 -10.19
N PHE A 131 15.72 1.25 -9.33
CA PHE A 131 15.05 2.46 -9.71
C PHE A 131 16.07 3.61 -9.77
N ALA A 132 16.09 4.42 -10.83
CA ALA A 132 16.98 5.55 -10.90
C ALA A 132 16.54 6.67 -9.95
N GLU A 133 17.49 7.45 -9.45
CA GLU A 133 17.25 8.50 -8.45
C GLU A 133 16.26 9.57 -8.92
N ARG A 134 16.26 9.85 -10.23
CA ARG A 134 15.34 10.83 -10.82
C ARG A 134 14.10 10.15 -11.34
N LEU A 135 12.94 10.72 -11.02
CA LEU A 135 11.64 10.17 -11.41
C LEU A 135 11.50 9.99 -12.94
N ALA A 136 11.90 11.03 -13.69
CA ALA A 136 11.82 11.05 -15.16
C ALA A 136 13.03 10.40 -15.87
N ASP A 137 13.84 9.60 -15.16
CA ASP A 137 14.96 8.89 -15.79
C ASP A 137 14.44 7.86 -16.79
N PRO A 138 14.98 7.79 -18.02
CA PRO A 138 14.59 6.79 -19.01
C PRO A 138 14.73 5.34 -18.49
N ALA A 139 15.63 5.08 -17.54
CA ALA A 139 15.77 3.79 -16.91
C ALA A 139 14.57 3.40 -16.01
N ASN A 140 13.70 4.35 -15.67
CA ASN A 140 12.50 4.13 -14.87
C ASN A 140 11.24 3.92 -15.69
N VAL A 141 11.31 4.05 -17.01
CA VAL A 141 10.16 3.82 -17.89
C VAL A 141 9.57 2.43 -17.60
N ASP A 142 8.26 2.38 -17.43
CA ASP A 142 7.48 1.17 -17.12
C ASP A 142 7.83 0.47 -15.79
N LYS A 143 8.61 1.13 -14.92
CA LYS A 143 8.92 0.56 -13.59
C LYS A 143 7.90 0.98 -12.54
N ALA A 144 7.49 0.02 -11.73
CA ALA A 144 6.67 0.27 -10.55
C ALA A 144 7.48 1.04 -9.50
N LEU A 145 6.88 2.11 -8.97
CA LEU A 145 7.42 2.96 -7.92
C LEU A 145 6.91 2.56 -6.53
N ALA A 146 5.64 2.23 -6.44
CA ALA A 146 5.02 1.73 -5.21
C ALA A 146 3.91 0.73 -5.53
N ALA A 147 3.64 -0.16 -4.60
CA ALA A 147 2.54 -1.11 -4.69
C ALA A 147 1.99 -1.43 -3.31
N ASP A 148 0.71 -1.76 -3.21
CA ASP A 148 0.22 -2.37 -2.00
C ASP A 148 0.86 -3.76 -1.84
N PHE A 149 1.17 -4.13 -0.61
CA PHE A 149 1.92 -5.36 -0.33
C PHE A 149 1.22 -6.23 0.71
N ALA A 150 1.40 -7.53 0.57
CA ALA A 150 1.06 -8.48 1.60
C ALA A 150 2.28 -8.79 2.45
N CYS A 151 2.07 -9.01 3.74
CA CYS A 151 3.13 -9.46 4.63
C CYS A 151 2.65 -10.57 5.56
N ILE A 152 3.59 -11.37 6.03
CA ILE A 152 3.37 -12.32 7.12
C ILE A 152 4.22 -11.83 8.30
N THR A 153 3.60 -11.60 9.44
CA THR A 153 4.32 -11.19 10.65
C THR A 153 5.16 -12.34 11.22
N ALA A 154 6.10 -12.02 12.10
CA ALA A 154 6.86 -13.04 12.83
C ALA A 154 5.97 -13.96 13.70
N SER A 155 4.76 -13.52 14.05
CA SER A 155 3.73 -14.32 14.71
C SER A 155 2.95 -15.23 13.76
N GLY A 156 3.18 -15.16 12.46
CA GLY A 156 2.47 -15.93 11.44
C GLY A 156 1.14 -15.31 11.00
N GLU A 157 0.82 -14.11 11.46
CA GLU A 157 -0.36 -13.38 10.97
C GLU A 157 -0.11 -12.89 9.55
N GLN A 158 -1.08 -13.15 8.69
CA GLN A 158 -1.02 -12.76 7.29
C GLN A 158 -1.82 -11.48 7.07
N PHE A 159 -1.17 -10.46 6.56
CA PHE A 159 -1.81 -9.23 6.12
C PHE A 159 -1.78 -9.17 4.61
N ALA A 160 -2.93 -9.10 3.99
CA ALA A 160 -3.02 -8.97 2.56
C ALA A 160 -4.08 -7.95 2.19
N PRO A 161 -3.74 -6.99 1.34
CA PRO A 161 -4.73 -6.10 0.77
C PRO A 161 -5.70 -6.89 -0.11
N HIS A 162 -6.97 -6.47 -0.09
CA HIS A 162 -7.98 -6.96 -1.02
C HIS A 162 -8.14 -8.48 -1.06
N ASP A 163 -8.03 -9.16 0.09
CA ASP A 163 -8.17 -10.63 0.22
C ASP A 163 -7.26 -11.42 -0.74
N TYR A 164 -6.04 -10.92 -1.00
CA TYR A 164 -5.08 -11.47 -1.97
C TYR A 164 -5.54 -11.47 -3.43
N MET A 165 -6.66 -10.85 -3.74
CA MET A 165 -7.26 -10.93 -5.08
C MET A 165 -6.69 -9.91 -6.06
N TYR A 166 -6.21 -8.77 -5.55
CA TYR A 166 -5.76 -7.64 -6.34
C TYR A 166 -4.61 -6.93 -5.68
N SER A 167 -3.76 -6.30 -6.48
CA SER A 167 -2.75 -5.36 -6.05
C SER A 167 -2.88 -4.06 -6.83
N THR A 168 -2.69 -2.94 -6.14
CA THR A 168 -2.68 -1.60 -6.73
C THR A 168 -1.23 -1.15 -6.88
N ILE A 169 -0.85 -0.76 -8.08
CA ILE A 169 0.54 -0.44 -8.45
C ILE A 169 0.58 1.01 -8.94
N LEU A 170 1.56 1.76 -8.46
CA LEU A 170 1.93 3.09 -8.94
C LEU A 170 3.20 2.98 -9.78
N TYR A 171 3.19 3.52 -10.97
CA TYR A 171 4.34 3.55 -11.88
C TYR A 171 5.10 4.87 -11.81
N SER A 172 6.28 4.91 -12.44
CA SER A 172 7.17 6.07 -12.47
C SER A 172 6.55 7.31 -13.14
N ASP A 173 5.68 7.12 -14.11
CA ASP A 173 4.89 8.17 -14.78
C ASP A 173 3.66 8.61 -13.98
N CYS A 174 3.52 8.11 -12.75
CA CYS A 174 2.42 8.36 -11.82
C CYS A 174 1.05 7.84 -12.25
N HIS A 175 0.96 6.99 -13.30
CA HIS A 175 -0.28 6.25 -13.49
C HIS A 175 -0.43 5.11 -12.48
N THR A 176 -1.65 4.72 -12.24
CA THR A 176 -1.98 3.62 -11.32
C THR A 176 -2.68 2.50 -12.06
N GLU A 177 -2.33 1.27 -11.72
CA GLU A 177 -2.95 0.07 -12.27
C GLU A 177 -3.43 -0.85 -11.15
N ILE A 178 -4.59 -1.47 -11.36
CA ILE A 178 -5.08 -2.54 -10.49
C ILE A 178 -4.85 -3.84 -11.22
N ARG A 179 -3.97 -4.69 -10.69
CA ARG A 179 -3.72 -6.03 -11.23
C ARG A 179 -4.41 -7.09 -10.41
N ARG A 180 -5.05 -8.03 -11.11
CA ARG A 180 -5.58 -9.23 -10.47
C ARG A 180 -4.42 -10.14 -10.08
N ASN A 181 -4.40 -10.55 -8.83
CA ASN A 181 -3.47 -11.57 -8.36
C ASN A 181 -3.92 -12.93 -8.91
N SER A 182 -3.24 -13.44 -9.93
CA SER A 182 -3.39 -14.82 -10.36
C SER A 182 -2.49 -15.67 -9.46
N ARG A 183 -2.97 -16.78 -8.96
CA ARG A 183 -2.42 -17.66 -7.89
C ARG A 183 -0.91 -17.96 -7.91
N THR A 184 -0.13 -17.44 -8.85
CA THR A 184 1.30 -17.74 -9.01
C THR A 184 2.24 -16.55 -9.23
N PRO A 185 1.89 -15.34 -9.76
CA PRO A 185 2.89 -14.30 -10.04
C PRO A 185 3.24 -13.44 -8.84
N PHE A 186 2.32 -13.29 -7.88
CA PHE A 186 2.62 -12.67 -6.60
C PHE A 186 2.75 -13.79 -5.57
N GLU A 187 3.84 -14.53 -5.61
CA GLU A 187 4.29 -15.17 -4.39
C GLU A 187 4.39 -14.07 -3.35
N LEU A 188 3.47 -14.12 -2.42
CA LEU A 188 3.42 -13.26 -1.26
C LEU A 188 4.76 -13.41 -0.57
N TYR A 189 5.65 -12.43 -0.81
CA TYR A 189 6.87 -12.40 -0.07
C TYR A 189 6.51 -12.22 1.37
N THR A 190 6.80 -13.27 2.08
CA THR A 190 6.97 -13.26 3.50
C THR A 190 8.03 -12.21 3.78
N VAL A 191 7.61 -10.97 3.93
CA VAL A 191 8.35 -10.03 4.72
C VAL A 191 8.27 -10.63 6.12
N GLN A 192 9.22 -11.51 6.45
CA GLN A 192 9.43 -11.88 7.84
C GLN A 192 9.64 -10.54 8.53
N ALA A 193 8.61 -10.11 9.25
CA ALA A 193 8.66 -8.86 9.97
C ALA A 193 9.88 -8.97 10.85
N ALA A 194 10.86 -8.17 10.50
CA ALA A 194 12.09 -8.09 11.22
C ALA A 194 11.78 -7.96 12.69
N ARG A 195 12.26 -8.86 13.47
CA ARG A 195 12.33 -8.69 14.92
C ARG A 195 13.06 -7.37 15.14
N HIS A 196 12.44 -6.44 15.85
CA HIS A 196 12.99 -5.16 16.28
C HIS A 196 14.37 -4.81 15.67
N GLY A 197 14.38 -4.08 14.53
CA GLY A 197 15.60 -3.49 13.98
C GLY A 197 16.22 -4.17 12.78
N GLU A 198 15.75 -5.34 12.34
CA GLU A 198 16.16 -5.92 11.07
C GLU A 198 15.29 -5.39 9.94
N LEU A 199 15.93 -4.89 8.96
CA LEU A 199 15.35 -4.25 7.80
C LEU A 199 14.85 -5.34 6.82
N ILE A 200 13.83 -5.01 6.05
CA ILE A 200 13.04 -5.91 5.20
C ILE A 200 13.92 -6.66 4.19
N PRO A 201 13.74 -7.97 4.00
CA PRO A 201 14.50 -8.74 3.03
C PRO A 201 14.24 -8.29 1.58
N ASP A 202 15.09 -8.73 0.69
CA ASP A 202 15.08 -8.41 -0.73
C ASP A 202 13.69 -8.60 -1.38
N CYS A 203 13.06 -7.49 -1.75
CA CYS A 203 11.78 -7.45 -2.45
C CYS A 203 11.95 -7.43 -3.99
N SER A 204 13.12 -7.82 -4.51
CA SER A 204 13.45 -7.71 -5.94
C SER A 204 12.46 -8.43 -6.85
N SER A 205 11.88 -9.52 -6.37
CA SER A 205 10.91 -10.31 -7.11
C SER A 205 9.53 -9.66 -7.19
N VAL A 206 9.12 -8.86 -6.18
CA VAL A 206 7.89 -8.05 -6.27
C VAL A 206 8.01 -7.13 -7.48
N TRP A 207 9.16 -6.48 -7.65
CA TRP A 207 9.37 -5.54 -8.73
C TRP A 207 9.47 -6.22 -10.10
N LYS A 208 10.06 -7.41 -10.20
CA LYS A 208 10.06 -8.19 -11.45
C LYS A 208 8.65 -8.54 -11.93
N ASN A 209 7.73 -8.73 -11.00
CA ASN A 209 6.35 -9.07 -11.32
C ASN A 209 5.46 -7.83 -11.57
N THR A 210 5.88 -6.65 -11.11
CA THR A 210 5.15 -5.39 -11.25
C THR A 210 5.65 -4.53 -12.41
N ASP A 211 6.92 -4.61 -12.79
CA ASP A 211 7.46 -3.92 -13.97
C ASP A 211 6.80 -4.44 -15.26
N LYS A 212 6.65 -3.57 -16.25
CA LYS A 212 6.08 -3.90 -17.57
C LYS A 212 7.15 -4.33 -18.54
#